data_d6eab050cde10b57a7d72c5274ff3000
#
_entry.id   d6eab050cde10b57a7d72c5274ff3000
#
_cell.length_a   1.000
_cell.length_b   1.000
_cell.length_c   1.000
_cell.angle_alpha   90.00
_cell.angle_beta   90.00
_cell.angle_gamma   90.00
#
_symmetry.space_group_name_H-M   'P 1'
#
loop_
_entity.id
_entity.type
_entity.pdbx_description
1 polymer ?
#
loop_
_entity_poly.entity_id
_entity_poly.type
_entity_poly.pdbx_seq_one_letter_code
_entity_poly.pdbx_strand_id
1 'polypeptide(L)'
;GLVSNSEYLEFVNDGGYQQSRHWLSMGWDWHNEHAVKHPLYWFYKDDQWFEFTLHGAAPLDLQAPLCHVSYFEANAYASWRGCRLPTEQELEIFLVAETVSRNAVGEGALHPYNSDYRHGQLWCWTQSQYSPYPGYRPYDGMLEEYNGKFMCNQFVLRGGCIATPDGHYRHSYRNFFQPQQRWMFSGIRLARDLS
;
A
#
# COMPACT_ATOMS: atom_id res chain seq x y z
N GLY A 1 4.41 -11.99 4.69
CA GLY A 1 4.97 -10.72 5.17
C GLY A 1 4.54 -9.54 4.32
N LEU A 2 4.92 -8.35 4.72
CA LEU A 2 4.95 -7.18 3.85
C LEU A 2 6.07 -7.35 2.82
N VAL A 3 5.88 -6.83 1.61
CA VAL A 3 6.97 -6.78 0.62
C VAL A 3 8.05 -5.83 1.13
N SER A 4 9.29 -6.27 1.11
CA SER A 4 10.45 -5.47 1.52
C SER A 4 10.99 -4.60 0.38
N ASN A 5 11.81 -3.60 0.74
CA ASN A 5 12.50 -2.78 -0.24
C ASN A 5 13.42 -3.63 -1.15
N SER A 6 14.10 -4.66 -0.62
CA SER A 6 14.94 -5.54 -1.42
C SER A 6 14.14 -6.31 -2.48
N GLU A 7 12.99 -6.87 -2.10
CA GLU A 7 12.13 -7.61 -3.04
C GLU A 7 11.57 -6.70 -4.14
N TYR A 8 11.22 -5.47 -3.80
CA TYR A 8 10.73 -4.53 -4.80
C TYR A 8 11.85 -3.99 -5.70
N LEU A 9 13.06 -3.84 -5.17
CA LEU A 9 14.23 -3.45 -5.95
C LEU A 9 14.56 -4.48 -7.04
N GLU A 10 14.30 -5.78 -6.81
CA GLU A 10 14.39 -6.81 -7.86
C GLU A 10 13.48 -6.47 -9.05
N PHE A 11 12.23 -6.08 -8.80
CA PHE A 11 11.28 -5.65 -9.84
C PHE A 11 11.77 -4.41 -10.60
N VAL A 12 12.31 -3.41 -9.88
CA VAL A 12 12.89 -2.21 -10.50
C VAL A 12 14.05 -2.58 -11.40
N ASN A 13 14.99 -3.42 -10.92
CA ASN A 13 16.20 -3.83 -11.64
C ASN A 13 15.90 -4.76 -12.83
N ASP A 14 14.84 -5.57 -12.77
CA ASP A 14 14.35 -6.41 -13.87
C ASP A 14 13.61 -5.60 -14.96
N GLY A 15 13.58 -4.29 -14.82
CA GLY A 15 12.91 -3.39 -15.76
C GLY A 15 11.39 -3.41 -15.65
N GLY A 16 10.85 -3.66 -14.48
CA GLY A 16 9.40 -3.72 -14.24
C GLY A 16 8.65 -2.46 -14.64
N TYR A 17 9.29 -1.31 -14.53
CA TYR A 17 8.74 -0.02 -14.99
C TYR A 17 8.82 0.20 -16.52
N GLN A 18 9.52 -0.65 -17.26
CA GLN A 18 9.64 -0.59 -18.72
C GLN A 18 8.80 -1.66 -19.44
N GLN A 19 8.12 -2.53 -18.71
CA GLN A 19 7.39 -3.67 -19.27
C GLN A 19 5.88 -3.52 -19.07
N SER A 20 5.18 -3.01 -20.07
CA SER A 20 3.72 -2.75 -20.04
C SER A 20 2.88 -3.97 -19.67
N ARG A 21 3.37 -5.18 -19.95
CA ARG A 21 2.66 -6.44 -19.68
C ARG A 21 2.29 -6.67 -18.21
N HIS A 22 2.98 -6.01 -17.28
CA HIS A 22 2.72 -6.14 -15.84
C HIS A 22 1.69 -5.12 -15.34
N TRP A 23 1.44 -4.08 -16.12
CA TRP A 23 0.65 -2.92 -15.70
C TRP A 23 -0.80 -2.99 -16.18
N LEU A 24 -1.71 -2.50 -15.36
CA LEU A 24 -3.04 -2.13 -15.81
C LEU A 24 -2.95 -0.97 -16.81
N SER A 25 -3.87 -0.90 -17.78
CA SER A 25 -3.85 0.14 -18.83
C SER A 25 -3.75 1.55 -18.26
N MET A 26 -4.65 1.93 -17.34
CA MET A 26 -4.59 3.24 -16.67
C MET A 26 -3.27 3.47 -15.91
N GLY A 27 -2.72 2.41 -15.31
CA GLY A 27 -1.46 2.49 -14.59
C GLY A 27 -0.27 2.71 -15.53
N TRP A 28 -0.30 2.09 -16.69
CA TRP A 28 0.71 2.29 -17.71
C TRP A 28 0.67 3.71 -18.30
N ASP A 29 -0.52 4.23 -18.58
CA ASP A 29 -0.70 5.60 -19.08
C ASP A 29 -0.23 6.62 -18.04
N TRP A 30 -0.67 6.46 -16.78
CA TRP A 30 -0.23 7.30 -15.68
C TRP A 30 1.29 7.26 -15.46
N HIS A 31 1.89 6.07 -15.48
CA HIS A 31 3.33 5.87 -15.34
C HIS A 31 4.11 6.65 -16.41
N ASN A 32 3.69 6.57 -17.69
CA ASN A 32 4.33 7.27 -18.79
C ASN A 32 4.14 8.80 -18.70
N GLU A 33 2.93 9.25 -18.40
CA GLU A 33 2.60 10.66 -18.29
C GLU A 33 3.42 11.36 -17.20
N HIS A 34 3.64 10.68 -16.06
CA HIS A 34 4.34 11.24 -14.91
C HIS A 34 5.81 10.81 -14.81
N ALA A 35 6.32 10.08 -15.81
CA ALA A 35 7.69 9.57 -15.86
C ALA A 35 8.11 8.83 -14.57
N VAL A 36 7.21 8.02 -14.03
CA VAL A 36 7.44 7.27 -12.78
C VAL A 36 8.42 6.13 -13.06
N LYS A 37 9.46 6.00 -12.25
CA LYS A 37 10.54 4.99 -12.46
C LYS A 37 10.84 4.15 -11.22
N HIS A 38 10.30 4.53 -10.06
CA HIS A 38 10.55 3.91 -8.76
C HIS A 38 9.48 4.38 -7.75
N PRO A 39 9.38 3.79 -6.57
CA PRO A 39 8.52 4.27 -5.48
C PRO A 39 8.72 5.76 -5.18
N LEU A 40 7.67 6.41 -4.71
CA LEU A 40 7.77 7.80 -4.29
C LEU A 40 8.79 7.93 -3.16
N TYR A 41 9.60 8.98 -3.19
CA TYR A 41 10.67 9.27 -2.25
C TYR A 41 11.95 8.42 -2.39
N TRP A 42 12.00 7.41 -3.26
CA TRP A 42 13.26 6.78 -3.63
C TRP A 42 14.01 7.65 -4.63
N PHE A 43 15.34 7.63 -4.55
CA PHE A 43 16.21 8.25 -5.54
C PHE A 43 17.57 7.54 -5.60
N TYR A 44 18.18 7.59 -6.77
CA TYR A 44 19.48 6.97 -7.00
C TYR A 44 20.55 8.04 -7.06
N LYS A 45 21.61 7.91 -6.26
CA LYS A 45 22.69 8.87 -6.18
C LYS A 45 23.98 8.15 -5.77
N ASP A 46 25.13 8.53 -6.37
CA ASP A 46 26.46 8.00 -6.05
C ASP A 46 26.50 6.46 -6.03
N ASP A 47 25.90 5.83 -7.05
CA ASP A 47 25.77 4.39 -7.24
C ASP A 47 25.02 3.64 -6.11
N GLN A 48 24.18 4.35 -5.36
CA GLN A 48 23.38 3.80 -4.27
C GLN A 48 21.95 4.31 -4.29
N TRP A 49 21.02 3.47 -3.83
CA TRP A 49 19.64 3.86 -3.57
C TRP A 49 19.50 4.52 -2.20
N PHE A 50 18.72 5.57 -2.18
CA PHE A 50 18.29 6.31 -0.99
C PHE A 50 16.77 6.42 -0.96
N GLU A 51 16.23 6.69 0.22
CA GLU A 51 14.86 7.11 0.41
C GLU A 51 14.79 8.38 1.26
N PHE A 52 13.76 9.20 1.03
CA PHE A 52 13.47 10.34 1.87
C PHE A 52 12.38 9.95 2.87
N THR A 53 12.72 9.96 4.14
CA THR A 53 11.87 9.60 5.27
C THR A 53 11.55 10.84 6.12
N LEU A 54 10.71 10.70 7.15
CA LEU A 54 10.47 11.76 8.14
C LEU A 54 11.72 12.08 8.98
N HIS A 55 12.76 11.26 8.93
CA HIS A 55 14.09 11.54 9.48
C HIS A 55 15.04 12.25 8.48
N GLY A 56 14.58 12.49 7.25
CA GLY A 56 15.40 13.01 6.16
C GLY A 56 15.84 11.91 5.19
N ALA A 57 16.79 12.25 4.32
CA ALA A 57 17.34 11.32 3.34
C ALA A 57 18.30 10.32 4.02
N ALA A 58 18.11 9.03 3.74
CA ALA A 58 18.96 7.96 4.25
C ALA A 58 19.21 6.92 3.15
N PRO A 59 20.30 6.14 3.22
CA PRO A 59 20.47 4.95 2.38
C PRO A 59 19.24 4.04 2.51
N LEU A 60 18.79 3.47 1.39
CA LEU A 60 17.63 2.59 1.36
C LEU A 60 17.87 1.36 2.25
N ASP A 61 17.07 1.20 3.30
CA ASP A 61 17.07 -0.01 4.12
C ASP A 61 16.38 -1.15 3.36
N LEU A 62 17.16 -2.09 2.87
CA LEU A 62 16.68 -3.22 2.07
C LEU A 62 15.74 -4.17 2.85
N GLN A 63 15.84 -4.20 4.18
CA GLN A 63 15.00 -5.06 5.02
C GLN A 63 13.71 -4.38 5.49
N ALA A 64 13.64 -3.06 5.40
CA ALA A 64 12.43 -2.33 5.74
C ALA A 64 11.29 -2.65 4.76
N PRO A 65 10.01 -2.53 5.21
CA PRO A 65 8.88 -2.68 4.33
C PRO A 65 8.86 -1.61 3.23
N LEU A 66 8.60 -2.02 2.01
CA LEU A 66 8.35 -1.12 0.89
C LEU A 66 7.23 -0.15 1.22
N CYS A 67 7.49 1.14 1.06
CA CYS A 67 6.56 2.21 1.37
C CYS A 67 6.33 3.16 0.19
N HIS A 68 5.21 3.91 0.25
CA HIS A 68 4.91 4.98 -0.70
C HIS A 68 4.75 4.52 -2.16
N VAL A 69 4.00 3.45 -2.36
CA VAL A 69 3.62 2.92 -3.67
C VAL A 69 2.14 3.14 -3.96
N SER A 70 1.82 3.40 -5.22
CA SER A 70 0.45 3.47 -5.74
C SER A 70 -0.18 2.07 -5.87
N TYR A 71 -1.50 2.03 -6.04
CA TYR A 71 -2.19 0.79 -6.41
C TYR A 71 -1.65 0.21 -7.73
N PHE A 72 -1.35 1.08 -8.70
CA PHE A 72 -0.81 0.66 -9.99
C PHE A 72 0.55 -0.03 -9.85
N GLU A 73 1.45 0.54 -9.06
CA GLU A 73 2.76 -0.04 -8.75
C GLU A 73 2.62 -1.36 -7.98
N ALA A 74 1.73 -1.40 -7.00
CA ALA A 74 1.45 -2.60 -6.21
C ALA A 74 0.91 -3.75 -7.08
N ASN A 75 -0.03 -3.44 -7.99
CA ASN A 75 -0.59 -4.42 -8.92
C ASN A 75 0.44 -4.90 -9.95
N ALA A 76 1.26 -4.00 -10.49
CA ALA A 76 2.32 -4.35 -11.44
C ALA A 76 3.36 -5.28 -10.81
N TYR A 77 3.77 -4.99 -9.58
CA TYR A 77 4.66 -5.87 -8.82
C TYR A 77 4.03 -7.25 -8.57
N ALA A 78 2.77 -7.29 -8.16
CA ALA A 78 2.07 -8.56 -7.94
C ALA A 78 2.01 -9.39 -9.23
N SER A 79 1.67 -8.77 -10.37
CA SER A 79 1.67 -9.41 -11.69
C SER A 79 3.05 -9.95 -12.06
N TRP A 80 4.11 -9.17 -11.87
CA TRP A 80 5.50 -9.59 -12.14
C TRP A 80 5.90 -10.82 -11.29
N ARG A 81 5.46 -10.88 -10.02
CA ARG A 81 5.71 -12.03 -9.11
C ARG A 81 4.84 -13.25 -9.40
N GLY A 82 3.95 -13.20 -10.41
CA GLY A 82 2.96 -14.26 -10.65
C GLY A 82 1.96 -14.44 -9.51
N CYS A 83 1.62 -13.35 -8.85
CA CYS A 83 0.73 -13.25 -7.71
C CYS A 83 -0.37 -12.21 -8.02
N ARG A 84 -1.26 -11.99 -7.05
CA ARG A 84 -2.23 -10.90 -7.04
C ARG A 84 -2.20 -10.14 -5.71
N LEU A 85 -2.83 -9.00 -5.67
CA LEU A 85 -3.17 -8.36 -4.39
C LEU A 85 -4.30 -9.15 -3.72
N PRO A 86 -4.36 -9.17 -2.38
CA PRO A 86 -5.49 -9.77 -1.67
C PRO A 86 -6.77 -8.95 -1.90
N THR A 87 -7.93 -9.60 -1.81
CA THR A 87 -9.19 -8.88 -1.63
C THR A 87 -9.22 -8.25 -0.24
N GLU A 88 -10.11 -7.26 -0.02
CA GLU A 88 -10.24 -6.66 1.30
C GLU A 88 -10.72 -7.67 2.35
N GLN A 89 -11.54 -8.66 1.96
CA GLN A 89 -12.04 -9.71 2.84
C GLN A 89 -10.92 -10.68 3.24
N GLU A 90 -10.09 -11.11 2.28
CA GLU A 90 -8.94 -11.98 2.56
C GLU A 90 -7.97 -11.30 3.52
N LEU A 91 -7.69 -10.01 3.28
CA LEU A 91 -6.77 -9.28 4.13
C LEU A 91 -7.37 -9.02 5.53
N GLU A 92 -8.67 -8.75 5.64
CA GLU A 92 -9.35 -8.61 6.93
C GLU A 92 -9.24 -9.89 7.77
N ILE A 93 -9.54 -11.07 7.17
CA ILE A 93 -9.42 -12.36 7.85
C ILE A 93 -7.98 -12.62 8.29
N PHE A 94 -7.00 -12.32 7.45
CA PHE A 94 -5.59 -12.46 7.79
C PHE A 94 -5.18 -11.58 8.97
N LEU A 95 -5.69 -10.35 9.04
CA LEU A 95 -5.37 -9.38 10.07
C LEU A 95 -6.00 -9.72 11.43
N VAL A 96 -7.19 -10.36 11.46
CA VAL A 96 -7.86 -10.79 12.72
C VAL A 96 -7.03 -11.79 13.52
N ALA A 97 -6.17 -12.56 12.87
CA ALA A 97 -5.39 -13.61 13.53
C ALA A 97 -4.29 -13.12 14.48
N GLU A 98 -4.12 -11.80 14.63
CA GLU A 98 -3.10 -11.20 15.50
C GLU A 98 -3.63 -10.06 16.35
N THR A 99 -3.06 -9.90 17.55
CA THR A 99 -3.33 -8.75 18.44
C THR A 99 -2.74 -7.48 17.80
N VAL A 100 -3.46 -6.37 17.87
CA VAL A 100 -3.04 -5.08 17.32
C VAL A 100 -1.69 -4.65 17.93
N SER A 101 -0.70 -4.38 17.09
CA SER A 101 0.57 -3.79 17.48
C SER A 101 0.35 -2.35 18.01
N ARG A 102 1.19 -1.91 18.94
CA ARG A 102 1.21 -0.53 19.41
C ARG A 102 1.60 0.45 18.32
N ASN A 103 1.15 1.70 18.45
CA ASN A 103 1.52 2.79 17.58
C ASN A 103 3.02 3.09 17.67
N ALA A 104 3.77 2.79 16.62
CA ALA A 104 5.22 2.96 16.58
C ALA A 104 5.65 4.45 16.58
N VAL A 105 4.80 5.37 16.12
CA VAL A 105 5.11 6.83 16.16
C VAL A 105 5.26 7.32 17.60
N GLY A 106 4.44 6.81 18.52
CA GLY A 106 4.56 7.11 19.95
C GLY A 106 5.88 6.63 20.56
N GLU A 107 6.55 5.67 19.92
CA GLU A 107 7.84 5.12 20.32
C GLU A 107 9.03 5.74 19.53
N GLY A 108 8.76 6.78 18.70
CA GLY A 108 9.76 7.50 17.92
C GLY A 108 10.08 6.92 16.56
N ALA A 109 9.40 5.85 16.13
CA ALA A 109 9.54 5.32 14.77
C ALA A 109 8.76 6.20 13.79
N LEU A 110 9.46 6.96 12.96
CA LEU A 110 8.88 7.85 11.95
C LEU A 110 8.88 7.24 10.54
N HIS A 111 9.23 5.96 10.42
CA HIS A 111 9.20 5.19 9.17
C HIS A 111 8.85 3.73 9.46
N PRO A 112 8.15 3.01 8.56
CA PRO A 112 7.93 1.58 8.71
C PRO A 112 9.25 0.81 8.78
N TYR A 113 9.37 -0.11 9.72
CA TYR A 113 10.67 -0.74 10.03
C TYR A 113 10.63 -2.28 10.12
N ASN A 114 9.44 -2.88 10.12
CA ASN A 114 9.30 -4.32 10.30
C ASN A 114 8.27 -4.94 9.35
N SER A 115 8.75 -5.83 8.47
CA SER A 115 7.93 -6.53 7.48
C SER A 115 7.11 -7.70 8.04
N ASP A 116 7.43 -8.19 9.23
CA ASP A 116 6.76 -9.37 9.83
C ASP A 116 5.44 -9.03 10.50
N TYR A 117 5.25 -7.79 10.92
CA TYR A 117 3.99 -7.37 11.54
C TYR A 117 2.82 -7.45 10.56
N ARG A 118 1.71 -8.04 11.00
CA ARG A 118 0.49 -8.14 10.18
C ARG A 118 -0.21 -6.81 10.00
N HIS A 119 -0.16 -5.93 10.99
CA HIS A 119 -0.79 -4.62 10.96
C HIS A 119 0.07 -3.55 11.63
N GLY A 120 -0.32 -2.28 11.46
CA GLY A 120 0.31 -1.14 12.12
C GLY A 120 1.58 -0.61 11.47
N GLN A 121 2.08 -1.22 10.40
CA GLN A 121 3.25 -0.72 9.67
C GLN A 121 2.85 0.08 8.44
N LEU A 122 2.02 -0.49 7.59
CA LEU A 122 1.60 0.09 6.31
C LEU A 122 0.14 -0.22 6.01
N TRP A 123 -0.57 0.73 5.45
CA TRP A 123 -1.80 0.51 4.74
C TRP A 123 -1.53 -0.34 3.50
N CYS A 124 -2.00 -1.58 3.48
CA CYS A 124 -1.79 -2.49 2.36
C CYS A 124 -2.89 -2.34 1.32
N TRP A 125 -2.51 -2.13 0.07
CA TRP A 125 -3.42 -2.13 -1.06
C TRP A 125 -4.13 -3.48 -1.21
N THR A 126 -5.42 -3.43 -1.47
CA THR A 126 -6.22 -4.60 -1.87
C THR A 126 -6.67 -4.45 -3.31
N GLN A 127 -7.02 -5.56 -3.97
CA GLN A 127 -7.61 -5.48 -5.31
C GLN A 127 -9.08 -5.02 -5.29
N SER A 128 -9.68 -4.83 -4.11
CA SER A 128 -11.09 -4.47 -3.96
C SER A 128 -11.29 -2.98 -4.17
N GLN A 129 -12.24 -2.65 -5.03
CA GLN A 129 -12.72 -1.27 -5.16
C GLN A 129 -13.48 -0.85 -3.91
N TYR A 130 -13.40 0.43 -3.56
CA TYR A 130 -14.20 0.99 -2.48
C TYR A 130 -15.66 1.08 -2.91
N SER A 131 -16.43 0.06 -2.55
CA SER A 131 -17.84 -0.10 -2.88
C SER A 131 -18.68 -0.31 -1.63
N PRO A 132 -19.99 -0.02 -1.67
CA PRO A 132 -20.87 -0.28 -0.53
C PRO A 132 -21.02 -1.77 -0.26
N TYR A 133 -21.08 -2.15 1.01
CA TYR A 133 -21.53 -3.49 1.39
C TYR A 133 -23.05 -3.65 1.16
N PRO A 134 -23.55 -4.88 0.99
CA PRO A 134 -24.99 -5.13 0.90
C PRO A 134 -25.74 -4.50 2.06
N GLY A 135 -26.81 -3.77 1.77
CA GLY A 135 -27.62 -3.07 2.77
C GLY A 135 -27.09 -1.70 3.22
N TYR A 136 -25.97 -1.23 2.69
CA TYR A 136 -25.47 0.11 2.96
C TYR A 136 -26.51 1.16 2.54
N ARG A 137 -26.72 2.14 3.44
CA ARG A 137 -27.49 3.35 3.17
C ARG A 137 -26.71 4.56 3.65
N PRO A 138 -26.62 5.63 2.86
CA PRO A 138 -26.05 6.89 3.34
C PRO A 138 -26.77 7.36 4.60
N TYR A 139 -26.06 8.00 5.51
CA TYR A 139 -26.70 8.69 6.63
C TYR A 139 -27.37 9.96 6.15
N ASP A 140 -28.55 10.28 6.67
CA ASP A 140 -29.22 11.56 6.41
C ASP A 140 -28.48 12.73 7.10
N GLY A 141 -28.48 13.90 6.49
CA GLY A 141 -27.95 15.12 7.06
C GLY A 141 -26.46 15.36 6.77
N MET A 142 -25.74 15.98 7.72
CA MET A 142 -24.34 16.41 7.51
C MET A 142 -23.37 15.26 7.19
N LEU A 143 -23.69 14.03 7.58
CA LEU A 143 -22.87 12.85 7.29
C LEU A 143 -23.21 12.18 5.95
N GLU A 144 -24.25 12.64 5.24
CA GLU A 144 -24.64 12.13 3.93
C GLU A 144 -23.51 12.25 2.89
N GLU A 145 -22.67 13.26 3.05
CA GLU A 145 -21.53 13.49 2.15
C GLU A 145 -20.35 12.55 2.42
N TYR A 146 -20.33 11.88 3.56
CA TYR A 146 -19.27 10.96 3.91
C TYR A 146 -19.48 9.57 3.28
N ASN A 147 -18.39 8.94 2.89
CA ASN A 147 -18.29 7.59 2.35
C ASN A 147 -18.96 7.39 0.96
N GLY A 148 -20.26 7.53 0.81
CA GLY A 148 -20.97 7.21 -0.43
C GLY A 148 -20.46 7.96 -1.67
N LYS A 149 -20.16 9.24 -1.53
CA LYS A 149 -19.64 10.07 -2.63
C LYS A 149 -18.20 9.71 -3.03
N PHE A 150 -17.46 9.04 -2.16
CA PHE A 150 -16.09 8.59 -2.44
C PHE A 150 -16.02 7.20 -3.09
N MET A 151 -17.14 6.50 -3.23
CA MET A 151 -17.21 5.15 -3.83
C MET A 151 -17.13 5.21 -5.35
N CYS A 152 -16.10 5.87 -5.86
CA CYS A 152 -15.82 6.04 -7.29
C CYS A 152 -14.32 6.08 -7.52
N ASN A 153 -13.82 5.15 -8.33
CA ASN A 153 -12.41 5.07 -8.72
C ASN A 153 -11.43 5.11 -7.53
N GLN A 154 -11.78 4.45 -6.45
CA GLN A 154 -10.93 4.30 -5.27
C GLN A 154 -10.79 2.83 -4.89
N PHE A 155 -9.62 2.46 -4.34
CA PHE A 155 -9.33 1.11 -3.89
C PHE A 155 -9.15 1.08 -2.39
N VAL A 156 -9.56 -0.03 -1.78
CA VAL A 156 -9.48 -0.23 -0.33
C VAL A 156 -8.06 -0.57 0.08
N LEU A 157 -7.63 0.04 1.20
CA LEU A 157 -6.44 -0.35 1.94
C LEU A 157 -6.82 -0.82 3.33
N ARG A 158 -6.08 -1.78 3.85
CA ARG A 158 -6.28 -2.39 5.17
C ARG A 158 -4.97 -2.45 5.94
N GLY A 159 -5.06 -2.60 7.26
CA GLY A 159 -3.93 -2.94 8.12
C GLY A 159 -3.43 -1.81 9.03
N GLY A 160 -3.83 -0.58 8.80
CA GLY A 160 -3.28 0.56 9.54
C GLY A 160 -1.82 0.84 9.17
N CYS A 161 -1.28 1.98 9.60
CA CYS A 161 0.13 2.31 9.42
C CYS A 161 0.74 2.81 10.73
N ILE A 162 2.04 3.05 10.75
CA ILE A 162 2.77 3.55 11.92
C ILE A 162 2.16 4.84 12.51
N ALA A 163 1.49 5.65 11.68
CA ALA A 163 0.83 6.88 12.10
C ALA A 163 -0.64 6.69 12.55
N THR A 164 -1.16 5.46 12.54
CA THR A 164 -2.52 5.17 13.02
C THR A 164 -2.53 5.18 14.54
N PRO A 165 -3.29 6.09 15.20
CA PRO A 165 -3.27 6.18 16.66
C PRO A 165 -3.76 4.91 17.36
N ASP A 166 -3.24 4.66 18.55
CA ASP A 166 -3.72 3.58 19.42
C ASP A 166 -5.23 3.74 19.68
N GLY A 167 -5.93 2.62 19.67
CA GLY A 167 -7.39 2.59 19.86
C GLY A 167 -8.23 3.04 18.66
N HIS A 168 -7.60 3.59 17.61
CA HIS A 168 -8.31 3.94 16.38
C HIS A 168 -8.38 2.77 15.38
N TYR A 169 -7.41 1.89 15.40
CA TYR A 169 -7.34 0.73 14.51
C TYR A 169 -8.44 -0.30 14.81
N ARG A 170 -9.06 -0.80 13.77
CA ARG A 170 -10.00 -1.94 13.78
C ARG A 170 -9.70 -2.83 12.58
N HIS A 171 -9.84 -4.15 12.71
CA HIS A 171 -9.66 -5.08 11.57
C HIS A 171 -10.58 -4.75 10.39
N SER A 172 -11.78 -4.25 10.69
CA SER A 172 -12.76 -3.81 9.67
C SER A 172 -12.50 -2.41 9.11
N TYR A 173 -11.45 -1.69 9.57
CA TYR A 173 -11.18 -0.34 9.12
C TYR A 173 -10.80 -0.33 7.64
N ARG A 174 -11.61 0.34 6.83
CA ARG A 174 -11.41 0.55 5.39
C ARG A 174 -10.82 1.92 5.18
N ASN A 175 -9.55 2.00 4.81
CA ASN A 175 -8.99 3.20 4.21
C ASN A 175 -9.15 3.10 2.69
N PHE A 176 -9.15 4.21 1.98
CA PHE A 176 -9.35 4.21 0.53
C PHE A 176 -8.70 5.42 -0.11
N PHE A 177 -8.12 5.20 -1.30
CA PHE A 177 -7.49 6.24 -2.10
C PHE A 177 -7.67 5.96 -3.59
N GLN A 178 -7.52 7.00 -4.39
CA GLN A 178 -7.43 6.85 -5.83
C GLN A 178 -6.19 6.05 -6.22
N PRO A 179 -6.23 5.26 -7.30
CA PRO A 179 -5.20 4.27 -7.61
C PRO A 179 -3.80 4.86 -7.89
N GLN A 180 -3.70 6.13 -8.26
CA GLN A 180 -2.42 6.81 -8.50
C GLN A 180 -1.80 7.41 -7.24
N GLN A 181 -2.53 7.49 -6.12
CA GLN A 181 -2.03 8.09 -4.89
C GLN A 181 -0.95 7.20 -4.26
N ARG A 182 0.16 7.81 -3.80
CA ARG A 182 1.29 7.08 -3.18
C ARG A 182 2.03 7.86 -2.09
N TRP A 183 1.50 9.01 -1.68
CA TRP A 183 2.10 9.86 -0.63
C TRP A 183 1.93 9.30 0.78
N MET A 184 0.91 8.48 1.02
CA MET A 184 0.63 7.85 2.31
C MET A 184 1.60 6.69 2.59
N PHE A 185 1.66 6.22 3.84
CA PHE A 185 2.34 4.98 4.22
C PHE A 185 1.58 3.77 3.67
N SER A 186 1.69 3.55 2.36
CA SER A 186 1.07 2.45 1.62
C SER A 186 2.11 1.39 1.23
N GLY A 187 1.72 0.13 1.25
CA GLY A 187 2.60 -0.99 0.92
C GLY A 187 1.84 -2.17 0.32
N ILE A 188 2.53 -3.30 0.23
CA ILE A 188 2.08 -4.48 -0.53
C ILE A 188 2.11 -5.73 0.35
N ARG A 189 1.02 -6.50 0.27
CA ARG A 189 0.98 -7.93 0.58
C ARG A 189 0.50 -8.68 -0.64
N LEU A 190 1.04 -9.87 -0.84
CA LEU A 190 0.68 -10.72 -1.96
C LEU A 190 -0.26 -11.84 -1.53
N ALA A 191 -1.14 -12.21 -2.44
CA ALA A 191 -1.97 -13.41 -2.36
C ALA A 191 -1.74 -14.31 -3.57
N ARG A 192 -1.96 -15.61 -3.40
CA ARG A 192 -1.96 -16.60 -4.47
C ARG A 192 -3.21 -17.42 -4.38
N ASP A 193 -3.78 -17.79 -5.53
CA ASP A 193 -4.83 -18.77 -5.57
C ASP A 193 -4.23 -20.17 -5.34
N LEU A 194 -4.94 -20.98 -4.56
CA LEU A 194 -4.56 -22.37 -4.36
C LEU A 194 -4.91 -23.12 -5.66
N SER A 195 -3.92 -23.73 -6.27
CA SER A 195 -4.08 -24.62 -7.42
C SER A 195 -4.69 -25.94 -7.02
#